data_a31e1224b7c2858a5e7367acec928fe5
#
_entry.id   a31e1224b7c2858a5e7367acec928fe5
#
_cell.length_a   1.000
_cell.length_b   1.000
_cell.length_c   1.000
_cell.angle_alpha   90.00
_cell.angle_beta   90.00
_cell.angle_gamma   90.00
#
_symmetry.space_group_name_H-M   'P 1'
#
loop_
_entity.id
_entity.type
_entity.pdbx_description
1 polymer ?
#
loop_
_entity_poly.entity_id
_entity_poly.type
_entity_poly.pdbx_seq_one_letter_code
_entity_poly.pdbx_strand_id
1 'polypeptide(L)'
;MPVTVTHPTVTTTVGSPTVIGSPRALTQPLGLLHLLQLVFTCMAFSLVASAGAWRGYMGNWSMFTWCFCFAVTLVILLVELGGFQARFPFFWRNFPITIACYAALLCLSASIIYPITYVQFLSHGPSRDHAVAATVFSGIACLAYATEVAWTRARPGEITGYMASEPGLLKVLETFVACLIFVFISSPYLYHNWLALEWCVAVYALCFVLAAPTILLNLGHCTNMLPIPFHSFLLGLALLSVLLYATALVLWPLYQFNENYGVQSWQARDVSCSDRNPYLVCIWDRRLAVTILTAVNLLAYVGDLVYSAHLVFVKV
;
A
#
# COMPACT_ATOMS: atom_id res chain seq x y z
N MET A 1 -49.53 -40.90 35.37
CA MET A 1 -49.44 -40.53 33.95
C MET A 1 -48.01 -40.05 33.71
N PRO A 2 -47.15 -40.76 32.94
CA PRO A 2 -45.81 -40.33 32.65
C PRO A 2 -45.85 -39.33 31.48
N VAL A 3 -45.26 -38.16 31.67
CA VAL A 3 -45.05 -37.12 30.63
C VAL A 3 -43.86 -37.50 29.79
N THR A 4 -44.10 -37.82 28.53
CA THR A 4 -43.05 -38.12 27.55
C THR A 4 -42.52 -36.80 27.01
N VAL A 5 -41.29 -36.45 27.35
CA VAL A 5 -40.59 -35.29 26.78
C VAL A 5 -39.93 -35.74 25.48
N THR A 6 -40.50 -35.35 24.33
CA THR A 6 -39.87 -35.51 23.01
C THR A 6 -38.86 -34.39 22.80
N HIS A 7 -37.57 -34.76 22.78
CA HIS A 7 -36.48 -33.90 22.32
C HIS A 7 -36.54 -33.78 20.78
N PRO A 8 -36.53 -32.56 20.22
CA PRO A 8 -36.37 -32.43 18.75
C PRO A 8 -34.93 -32.80 18.38
N THR A 9 -34.78 -33.82 17.60
CA THR A 9 -33.49 -34.16 16.96
C THR A 9 -33.19 -33.13 15.90
N VAL A 10 -32.27 -32.22 16.19
CA VAL A 10 -31.70 -31.33 15.20
C VAL A 10 -30.76 -32.15 14.32
N THR A 11 -31.26 -32.56 13.15
CA THR A 11 -30.42 -33.15 12.09
C THR A 11 -29.57 -32.01 11.51
N THR A 12 -28.36 -31.84 12.03
CA THR A 12 -27.32 -31.07 11.35
C THR A 12 -26.91 -31.91 10.12
N THR A 13 -27.43 -31.51 8.96
CA THR A 13 -26.84 -31.93 7.68
C THR A 13 -25.45 -31.28 7.61
N VAL A 14 -24.44 -32.06 7.97
CA VAL A 14 -23.03 -31.76 7.65
C VAL A 14 -22.94 -31.85 6.13
N GLY A 15 -23.17 -30.72 5.48
CA GLY A 15 -22.83 -30.56 4.08
C GLY A 15 -21.32 -30.73 3.95
N SER A 16 -20.90 -31.81 3.32
CA SER A 16 -19.53 -32.01 2.91
C SER A 16 -19.05 -30.74 2.18
N PRO A 17 -17.88 -30.19 2.52
CA PRO A 17 -17.31 -29.13 1.75
C PRO A 17 -16.96 -29.70 0.38
N THR A 18 -17.81 -29.50 -0.61
CA THR A 18 -17.49 -29.73 -2.01
C THR A 18 -16.42 -28.74 -2.40
N VAL A 19 -15.16 -29.14 -2.23
CA VAL A 19 -13.97 -28.51 -2.79
C VAL A 19 -14.00 -28.75 -4.30
N ILE A 20 -14.88 -28.04 -4.99
CA ILE A 20 -14.83 -27.92 -6.44
C ILE A 20 -14.98 -26.43 -6.69
N GLY A 21 -13.87 -25.82 -7.17
CA GLY A 21 -13.87 -24.43 -7.64
C GLY A 21 -15.02 -24.27 -8.64
N SER A 22 -16.05 -23.52 -8.23
CA SER A 22 -17.20 -23.34 -9.11
C SER A 22 -16.96 -22.08 -9.95
N PRO A 23 -17.19 -22.13 -11.28
CA PRO A 23 -17.14 -20.96 -12.14
C PRO A 23 -18.09 -19.84 -11.68
N ARG A 24 -18.99 -20.12 -10.73
CA ARG A 24 -19.82 -19.14 -10.03
C ARG A 24 -19.03 -18.10 -9.23
N ALA A 25 -17.77 -18.37 -8.85
CA ALA A 25 -16.92 -17.36 -8.20
C ALA A 25 -16.65 -16.18 -9.13
N LEU A 26 -16.54 -16.38 -10.45
CA LEU A 26 -16.38 -15.31 -11.43
C LEU A 26 -17.61 -14.44 -11.62
N THR A 27 -18.80 -14.96 -11.38
CA THR A 27 -20.06 -14.21 -11.55
C THR A 27 -20.43 -13.43 -10.28
N GLN A 28 -19.71 -13.63 -9.19
CA GLN A 28 -19.87 -12.81 -7.99
C GLN A 28 -19.26 -11.42 -8.23
N PRO A 29 -19.78 -10.35 -7.61
CA PRO A 29 -19.28 -8.98 -7.83
C PRO A 29 -17.78 -8.84 -7.49
N LEU A 30 -17.28 -9.61 -6.55
CA LEU A 30 -15.85 -9.62 -6.20
C LEU A 30 -15.00 -10.26 -7.32
N GLY A 31 -15.44 -11.38 -7.91
CA GLY A 31 -14.76 -12.00 -9.04
C GLY A 31 -14.72 -11.11 -10.28
N LEU A 32 -15.80 -10.34 -10.53
CA LEU A 32 -15.83 -9.35 -11.61
C LEU A 32 -14.85 -8.21 -11.36
N LEU A 33 -14.70 -7.76 -10.10
CA LEU A 33 -13.68 -6.75 -9.75
C LEU A 33 -12.27 -7.28 -9.99
N HIS A 34 -11.96 -8.51 -9.61
CA HIS A 34 -10.65 -9.12 -9.88
C HIS A 34 -10.37 -9.23 -11.39
N LEU A 35 -11.37 -9.57 -12.22
CA LEU A 35 -11.21 -9.57 -13.67
C LEU A 35 -10.94 -8.16 -14.23
N LEU A 36 -11.67 -7.14 -13.76
CA LEU A 36 -11.42 -5.75 -14.16
C LEU A 36 -10.01 -5.30 -13.78
N GLN A 37 -9.56 -5.60 -12.57
CA GLN A 37 -8.21 -5.28 -12.09
C GLN A 37 -7.15 -5.94 -12.98
N LEU A 38 -7.33 -7.23 -13.34
CA LEU A 38 -6.43 -7.94 -14.24
C LEU A 38 -6.39 -7.31 -15.63
N VAL A 39 -7.54 -7.00 -16.21
CA VAL A 39 -7.61 -6.39 -17.55
C VAL A 39 -6.91 -5.04 -17.55
N PHE A 40 -7.23 -4.14 -16.60
CA PHE A 40 -6.67 -2.79 -16.60
C PHE A 40 -5.18 -2.74 -16.27
N THR A 41 -4.71 -3.58 -15.34
CA THR A 41 -3.27 -3.68 -15.05
C THR A 41 -2.51 -4.30 -16.23
N CYS A 42 -3.10 -5.31 -16.90
CA CYS A 42 -2.55 -5.90 -18.13
C CYS A 42 -2.45 -4.87 -19.25
N MET A 43 -3.50 -4.09 -19.49
CA MET A 43 -3.49 -3.03 -20.50
C MET A 43 -2.43 -1.97 -20.19
N ALA A 44 -2.29 -1.55 -18.93
CA ALA A 44 -1.31 -0.55 -18.51
C ALA A 44 0.12 -0.99 -18.83
N PHE A 45 0.56 -2.17 -18.36
CA PHE A 45 1.93 -2.60 -18.60
C PHE A 45 2.18 -3.00 -20.08
N SER A 46 1.19 -3.56 -20.77
CA SER A 46 1.34 -3.98 -22.18
C SER A 46 1.52 -2.77 -23.09
N LEU A 47 0.75 -1.70 -22.90
CA LEU A 47 0.88 -0.46 -23.66
C LEU A 47 2.25 0.18 -23.46
N VAL A 48 2.72 0.25 -22.22
CA VAL A 48 4.03 0.83 -21.89
C VAL A 48 5.16 -0.04 -22.42
N ALA A 49 5.04 -1.36 -22.33
CA ALA A 49 6.01 -2.31 -22.87
C ALA A 49 6.11 -2.21 -24.42
N SER A 50 4.97 -2.16 -25.11
CA SER A 50 4.93 -2.07 -26.59
C SER A 50 5.54 -0.76 -27.11
N ALA A 51 5.36 0.34 -26.38
CA ALA A 51 5.89 1.65 -26.72
C ALA A 51 7.36 1.85 -26.31
N GLY A 52 7.95 0.92 -25.53
CA GLY A 52 9.27 1.09 -24.92
C GLY A 52 9.35 2.27 -23.93
N ALA A 53 8.20 2.72 -23.43
CA ALA A 53 8.04 3.93 -22.61
C ALA A 53 8.20 3.65 -21.10
N TRP A 54 9.22 2.87 -20.71
CA TRP A 54 9.47 2.47 -19.31
C TRP A 54 10.94 2.61 -18.89
N ARG A 55 11.74 3.29 -19.68
CA ARG A 55 13.16 3.48 -19.39
C ARG A 55 13.37 4.43 -18.24
N GLY A 56 14.41 4.17 -17.41
CA GLY A 56 14.74 4.96 -16.24
C GLY A 56 14.03 4.48 -14.96
N TYR A 57 14.44 5.06 -13.85
CA TYR A 57 14.06 4.59 -12.51
C TYR A 57 12.53 4.62 -12.25
N MET A 58 11.88 5.73 -12.60
CA MET A 58 10.44 5.89 -12.39
C MET A 58 9.58 5.09 -13.39
N GLY A 59 10.08 4.91 -14.62
CA GLY A 59 9.44 4.02 -15.57
C GLY A 59 9.48 2.56 -15.12
N ASN A 60 10.64 2.12 -14.61
CA ASN A 60 10.79 0.77 -14.01
C ASN A 60 9.89 0.56 -12.81
N TRP A 61 9.77 1.56 -11.92
CA TRP A 61 8.85 1.50 -10.79
C TRP A 61 7.40 1.30 -11.22
N SER A 62 6.94 2.08 -12.19
CA SER A 62 5.57 1.99 -12.70
C SER A 62 5.30 0.65 -13.39
N MET A 63 6.26 0.17 -14.18
CA MET A 63 6.17 -1.16 -14.80
C MET A 63 6.12 -2.27 -13.75
N PHE A 64 6.99 -2.22 -12.74
CA PHE A 64 6.95 -3.15 -11.61
C PHE A 64 5.59 -3.13 -10.92
N THR A 65 5.04 -1.95 -10.65
CA THR A 65 3.73 -1.79 -10.01
C THR A 65 2.63 -2.53 -10.75
N TRP A 66 2.49 -2.31 -12.05
CA TRP A 66 1.41 -2.94 -12.84
C TRP A 66 1.61 -4.45 -12.98
N CYS A 67 2.84 -4.90 -13.23
CA CYS A 67 3.15 -6.33 -13.31
C CYS A 67 2.91 -7.04 -11.96
N PHE A 68 3.31 -6.42 -10.85
CA PHE A 68 3.10 -6.95 -9.51
C PHE A 68 1.61 -7.06 -9.19
N CYS A 69 0.84 -5.98 -9.39
CA CYS A 69 -0.60 -5.98 -9.16
C CYS A 69 -1.31 -7.04 -10.01
N PHE A 70 -0.96 -7.16 -11.30
CA PHE A 70 -1.48 -8.20 -12.18
C PHE A 70 -1.18 -9.62 -11.65
N ALA A 71 0.09 -9.89 -11.33
CA ALA A 71 0.52 -11.21 -10.89
C ALA A 71 -0.16 -11.64 -9.60
N VAL A 72 -0.23 -10.76 -8.61
CA VAL A 72 -0.83 -11.08 -7.30
C VAL A 72 -2.35 -11.25 -7.42
N THR A 73 -3.02 -10.39 -8.17
CA THR A 73 -4.48 -10.53 -8.42
C THR A 73 -4.78 -11.83 -9.18
N LEU A 74 -3.94 -12.21 -10.15
CA LEU A 74 -4.06 -13.49 -10.84
C LEU A 74 -3.93 -14.66 -9.87
N VAL A 75 -2.98 -14.63 -8.95
CA VAL A 75 -2.82 -15.65 -7.91
C VAL A 75 -4.06 -15.72 -7.02
N ILE A 76 -4.58 -14.59 -6.56
CA ILE A 76 -5.81 -14.54 -5.75
C ILE A 76 -6.96 -15.21 -6.51
N LEU A 77 -7.19 -14.81 -7.76
CA LEU A 77 -8.26 -15.37 -8.59
C LEU A 77 -8.09 -16.87 -8.82
N LEU A 78 -6.87 -17.36 -9.08
CA LEU A 78 -6.60 -18.80 -9.26
C LEU A 78 -6.84 -19.59 -7.98
N VAL A 79 -6.48 -19.05 -6.82
CA VAL A 79 -6.75 -19.69 -5.52
C VAL A 79 -8.25 -19.76 -5.23
N GLU A 80 -8.99 -18.69 -5.55
CA GLU A 80 -10.46 -18.65 -5.40
C GLU A 80 -11.16 -19.63 -6.33
N LEU A 81 -10.76 -19.68 -7.61
CA LEU A 81 -11.31 -20.61 -8.58
C LEU A 81 -10.98 -22.07 -8.27
N GLY A 82 -9.76 -22.32 -7.80
CA GLY A 82 -9.31 -23.67 -7.44
C GLY A 82 -9.80 -24.16 -6.08
N GLY A 83 -10.42 -23.29 -5.27
CA GLY A 83 -10.84 -23.66 -3.91
C GLY A 83 -9.67 -23.94 -2.96
N PHE A 84 -8.44 -23.49 -3.28
CA PHE A 84 -7.24 -23.77 -2.49
C PHE A 84 -7.05 -22.84 -1.28
N GLN A 85 -8.07 -22.07 -0.92
CA GLN A 85 -8.02 -21.08 0.17
C GLN A 85 -7.52 -21.69 1.50
N ALA A 86 -7.97 -22.90 1.83
CA ALA A 86 -7.58 -23.59 3.07
C ALA A 86 -6.11 -24.09 3.08
N ARG A 87 -5.47 -24.21 1.90
CA ARG A 87 -4.07 -24.64 1.74
C ARG A 87 -3.11 -23.48 1.54
N PHE A 88 -3.64 -22.25 1.48
CA PHE A 88 -2.80 -21.08 1.29
C PHE A 88 -1.97 -20.81 2.56
N PRO A 89 -0.68 -20.43 2.44
CA PRO A 89 0.22 -20.26 3.59
C PRO A 89 -0.13 -19.08 4.50
N PHE A 90 -0.94 -18.14 4.01
CA PHE A 90 -1.39 -16.98 4.76
C PHE A 90 -2.87 -17.11 5.14
N PHE A 91 -3.27 -16.40 6.18
CA PHE A 91 -4.66 -16.34 6.59
C PHE A 91 -5.51 -15.68 5.49
N TRP A 92 -6.23 -16.50 4.71
CA TRP A 92 -6.95 -16.09 3.51
C TRP A 92 -7.89 -14.90 3.73
N ARG A 93 -8.43 -14.78 4.92
CA ARG A 93 -9.36 -13.71 5.29
C ARG A 93 -8.73 -12.32 5.28
N ASN A 94 -7.44 -12.21 5.64
CA ASN A 94 -6.69 -10.95 5.69
C ASN A 94 -5.91 -10.69 4.40
N PHE A 95 -5.51 -11.73 3.68
CA PHE A 95 -4.59 -11.61 2.56
C PHE A 95 -5.16 -10.79 1.38
N PRO A 96 -6.36 -11.11 0.79
CA PRO A 96 -6.87 -10.40 -0.37
C PRO A 96 -7.08 -8.90 -0.10
N ILE A 97 -7.68 -8.54 1.03
CA ILE A 97 -7.93 -7.13 1.36
C ILE A 97 -6.64 -6.34 1.59
N THR A 98 -5.62 -6.96 2.20
CA THR A 98 -4.30 -6.33 2.37
C THR A 98 -3.66 -6.06 1.03
N ILE A 99 -3.69 -7.04 0.12
CA ILE A 99 -3.17 -6.91 -1.23
C ILE A 99 -3.97 -5.86 -2.02
N ALA A 100 -5.29 -5.87 -1.96
CA ALA A 100 -6.12 -4.88 -2.64
C ALA A 100 -5.81 -3.45 -2.18
N CYS A 101 -5.56 -3.26 -0.87
CA CYS A 101 -5.17 -1.96 -0.34
C CYS A 101 -3.78 -1.53 -0.86
N TYR A 102 -2.78 -2.40 -0.84
CA TYR A 102 -1.46 -2.10 -1.43
C TYR A 102 -1.57 -1.84 -2.93
N ALA A 103 -2.32 -2.64 -3.67
CA ALA A 103 -2.50 -2.48 -5.11
C ALA A 103 -3.21 -1.17 -5.47
N ALA A 104 -4.21 -0.74 -4.68
CA ALA A 104 -4.84 0.56 -4.84
C ALA A 104 -3.81 1.70 -4.68
N LEU A 105 -3.00 1.66 -3.62
CA LEU A 105 -1.97 2.67 -3.35
C LEU A 105 -0.84 2.64 -4.40
N LEU A 106 -0.42 1.46 -4.83
CA LEU A 106 0.57 1.29 -5.91
C LEU A 106 0.06 1.87 -7.24
N CYS A 107 -1.15 1.51 -7.65
CA CYS A 107 -1.75 2.04 -8.88
C CYS A 107 -2.00 3.56 -8.78
N LEU A 108 -2.38 4.07 -7.60
CA LEU A 108 -2.50 5.51 -7.37
C LEU A 108 -1.15 6.22 -7.55
N SER A 109 -0.10 5.69 -6.91
CA SER A 109 1.25 6.26 -7.03
C SER A 109 1.74 6.25 -8.47
N ALA A 110 1.54 5.16 -9.21
CA ALA A 110 1.89 5.06 -10.62
C ALA A 110 1.10 6.06 -11.47
N SER A 111 -0.21 6.25 -11.20
CA SER A 111 -1.06 7.20 -11.92
C SER A 111 -0.65 8.66 -11.72
N ILE A 112 0.05 8.98 -10.63
CA ILE A 112 0.53 10.33 -10.32
C ILE A 112 1.98 10.49 -10.77
N ILE A 113 2.85 9.56 -10.35
CA ILE A 113 4.30 9.68 -10.57
C ILE A 113 4.66 9.52 -12.05
N TYR A 114 4.10 8.53 -12.72
CA TYR A 114 4.46 8.23 -14.11
C TYR A 114 4.17 9.37 -15.10
N PRO A 115 3.00 10.04 -15.10
CA PRO A 115 2.76 11.17 -15.99
C PRO A 115 3.65 12.37 -15.67
N ILE A 116 3.89 12.68 -14.40
CA ILE A 116 4.69 13.84 -13.98
C ILE A 116 6.18 13.64 -14.25
N THR A 117 6.68 12.42 -14.07
CA THR A 117 8.13 12.14 -14.15
C THR A 117 8.58 11.60 -15.50
N TYR A 118 7.66 11.13 -16.32
CA TYR A 118 7.99 10.45 -17.56
C TYR A 118 7.19 10.98 -18.76
N VAL A 119 5.85 10.95 -18.70
CA VAL A 119 5.00 11.24 -19.86
C VAL A 119 5.12 12.68 -20.35
N GLN A 120 5.25 13.64 -19.43
CA GLN A 120 5.39 15.06 -19.78
C GLN A 120 6.62 15.36 -20.63
N PHE A 121 7.67 14.54 -20.54
CA PHE A 121 8.91 14.72 -21.30
C PHE A 121 8.96 13.95 -22.62
N LEU A 122 7.96 13.10 -22.91
CA LEU A 122 7.86 12.43 -24.19
C LEU A 122 7.41 13.41 -25.28
N SER A 123 8.06 13.31 -26.45
CA SER A 123 7.61 14.00 -27.66
C SER A 123 6.21 13.54 -28.06
N HIS A 124 5.44 14.44 -28.67
CA HIS A 124 4.13 14.10 -29.22
C HIS A 124 4.26 12.97 -30.26
N GLY A 125 3.49 11.90 -30.08
CA GLY A 125 3.52 10.73 -30.92
C GLY A 125 2.91 9.48 -30.27
N PRO A 126 2.87 8.35 -30.98
CA PRO A 126 2.21 7.13 -30.51
C PRO A 126 2.70 6.63 -29.15
N SER A 127 4.00 6.79 -28.85
CA SER A 127 4.55 6.38 -27.55
C SER A 127 3.99 7.20 -26.38
N ARG A 128 3.76 8.50 -26.59
CA ARG A 128 3.13 9.35 -25.58
C ARG A 128 1.67 8.99 -25.38
N ASP A 129 0.95 8.72 -26.48
CA ASP A 129 -0.48 8.36 -26.42
C ASP A 129 -0.66 7.03 -25.67
N HIS A 130 0.21 6.04 -25.90
CA HIS A 130 0.22 4.79 -25.15
C HIS A 130 0.53 5.01 -23.67
N ALA A 131 1.47 5.89 -23.36
CA ALA A 131 1.83 6.20 -21.97
C ALA A 131 0.71 6.94 -21.22
N VAL A 132 0.00 7.86 -21.90
CA VAL A 132 -1.20 8.52 -21.36
C VAL A 132 -2.32 7.50 -21.11
N ALA A 133 -2.59 6.63 -22.10
CA ALA A 133 -3.60 5.58 -21.95
C ALA A 133 -3.28 4.64 -20.78
N ALA A 134 -2.01 4.24 -20.63
CA ALA A 134 -1.57 3.41 -19.50
C ALA A 134 -1.80 4.10 -18.16
N THR A 135 -1.58 5.42 -18.06
CA THR A 135 -1.88 6.21 -16.85
C THR A 135 -3.38 6.17 -16.53
N VAL A 136 -4.24 6.31 -17.53
CA VAL A 136 -5.69 6.23 -17.37
C VAL A 136 -6.11 4.83 -16.88
N PHE A 137 -5.58 3.77 -17.52
CA PHE A 137 -5.86 2.39 -17.08
C PHE A 137 -5.36 2.10 -15.66
N SER A 138 -4.21 2.66 -15.28
CA SER A 138 -3.72 2.59 -13.90
C SER A 138 -4.70 3.25 -12.91
N GLY A 139 -5.26 4.42 -13.27
CA GLY A 139 -6.27 5.11 -12.46
C GLY A 139 -7.56 4.30 -12.31
N ILE A 140 -8.02 3.67 -13.39
CA ILE A 140 -9.21 2.80 -13.35
C ILE A 140 -8.93 1.55 -12.49
N ALA A 141 -7.74 0.95 -12.61
CA ALA A 141 -7.33 -0.17 -11.75
C ALA A 141 -7.29 0.24 -10.28
N CYS A 142 -6.77 1.43 -9.97
CA CYS A 142 -6.79 1.98 -8.61
C CYS A 142 -8.22 2.05 -8.05
N LEU A 143 -9.17 2.59 -8.82
CA LEU A 143 -10.57 2.66 -8.43
C LEU A 143 -11.19 1.26 -8.22
N ALA A 144 -10.86 0.29 -9.08
CA ALA A 144 -11.33 -1.08 -8.93
C ALA A 144 -10.82 -1.73 -7.63
N TYR A 145 -9.53 -1.56 -7.29
CA TYR A 145 -8.97 -2.03 -6.02
C TYR A 145 -9.57 -1.30 -4.81
N ALA A 146 -9.73 0.02 -4.89
CA ALA A 146 -10.37 0.79 -3.82
C ALA A 146 -11.84 0.38 -3.61
N THR A 147 -12.57 0.06 -4.68
CA THR A 147 -13.93 -0.46 -4.63
C THR A 147 -13.97 -1.83 -3.96
N GLU A 148 -13.01 -2.71 -4.22
CA GLU A 148 -12.89 -4.00 -3.54
C GLU A 148 -12.71 -3.83 -2.03
N VAL A 149 -11.78 -2.95 -1.62
CA VAL A 149 -11.55 -2.64 -0.19
C VAL A 149 -12.83 -2.10 0.45
N ALA A 150 -13.50 -1.14 -0.19
CA ALA A 150 -14.74 -0.55 0.30
C ALA A 150 -15.87 -1.59 0.38
N TRP A 151 -16.02 -2.41 -0.65
CA TRP A 151 -17.03 -3.48 -0.71
C TRP A 151 -16.83 -4.54 0.37
N THR A 152 -15.59 -4.98 0.56
CA THR A 152 -15.24 -5.96 1.60
C THR A 152 -15.51 -5.40 3.00
N ARG A 153 -15.24 -4.12 3.24
CA ARG A 153 -15.55 -3.45 4.51
C ARG A 153 -17.04 -3.21 4.76
N ALA A 154 -17.82 -2.97 3.71
CA ALA A 154 -19.23 -2.66 3.83
C ALA A 154 -20.11 -3.88 4.18
N ARG A 155 -19.60 -5.11 4.11
CA ARG A 155 -20.35 -6.33 4.45
C ARG A 155 -20.37 -6.57 5.95
N PRO A 156 -21.49 -6.29 6.66
CA PRO A 156 -21.59 -6.57 8.09
C PRO A 156 -21.61 -8.10 8.31
N GLY A 157 -20.77 -8.59 9.22
CA GLY A 157 -20.73 -10.00 9.63
C GLY A 157 -19.59 -10.84 9.01
N GLU A 158 -18.99 -10.44 7.91
CA GLU A 158 -17.81 -11.11 7.34
C GLU A 158 -16.48 -10.50 7.80
N ILE A 159 -16.50 -9.28 8.39
CA ILE A 159 -15.31 -8.56 8.85
C ILE A 159 -14.85 -9.16 10.18
N THR A 160 -14.01 -10.15 10.11
CA THR A 160 -13.40 -10.75 11.32
C THR A 160 -11.88 -10.67 11.30
N GLY A 161 -11.30 -10.08 10.24
CA GLY A 161 -9.86 -9.89 10.12
C GLY A 161 -9.42 -8.49 10.56
N TYR A 162 -8.32 -8.41 11.33
CA TYR A 162 -7.71 -7.14 11.72
C TYR A 162 -7.37 -6.25 10.52
N MET A 163 -6.91 -6.83 9.40
CA MET A 163 -6.50 -6.06 8.23
C MET A 163 -7.66 -5.35 7.50
N ALA A 164 -8.90 -5.78 7.73
CA ALA A 164 -10.10 -5.10 7.23
C ALA A 164 -10.55 -3.95 8.16
N SER A 165 -10.00 -3.86 9.36
CA SER A 165 -10.28 -2.78 10.30
C SER A 165 -9.53 -1.50 9.94
N GLU A 166 -9.95 -0.36 10.49
CA GLU A 166 -9.29 0.92 10.25
C GLU A 166 -7.80 0.92 10.62
N PRO A 167 -7.37 0.42 11.81
CA PRO A 167 -5.96 0.39 12.14
C PRO A 167 -5.15 -0.55 11.22
N GLY A 168 -5.74 -1.65 10.73
CA GLY A 168 -5.09 -2.51 9.76
C GLY A 168 -4.80 -1.80 8.44
N LEU A 169 -5.77 -1.04 7.92
CA LEU A 169 -5.59 -0.24 6.70
C LEU A 169 -4.61 0.91 6.90
N LEU A 170 -4.60 1.55 8.09
CA LEU A 170 -3.60 2.56 8.42
C LEU A 170 -2.19 1.97 8.43
N LYS A 171 -1.97 0.76 8.95
CA LYS A 171 -0.67 0.07 8.88
C LYS A 171 -0.20 -0.20 7.45
N VAL A 172 -1.12 -0.55 6.55
CA VAL A 172 -0.81 -0.67 5.10
C VAL A 172 -0.38 0.69 4.54
N LEU A 173 -1.11 1.77 4.85
CA LEU A 173 -0.77 3.11 4.40
C LEU A 173 0.60 3.57 4.93
N GLU A 174 0.86 3.41 6.23
CA GLU A 174 2.13 3.76 6.89
C GLU A 174 3.34 3.08 6.23
N THR A 175 3.24 1.77 6.03
CA THR A 175 4.32 0.99 5.41
C THR A 175 4.49 1.32 3.93
N PHE A 176 3.40 1.56 3.21
CA PHE A 176 3.45 1.97 1.81
C PHE A 176 4.11 3.34 1.64
N VAL A 177 3.71 4.34 2.42
CA VAL A 177 4.30 5.68 2.37
C VAL A 177 5.78 5.64 2.74
N ALA A 178 6.18 4.84 3.73
CA ALA A 178 7.59 4.62 4.06
C ALA A 178 8.36 4.02 2.87
N CYS A 179 7.80 3.04 2.15
CA CYS A 179 8.40 2.51 0.91
C CYS A 179 8.58 3.61 -0.14
N LEU A 180 7.60 4.48 -0.35
CA LEU A 180 7.73 5.61 -1.28
C LEU A 180 8.84 6.58 -0.84
N ILE A 181 8.96 6.88 0.45
CA ILE A 181 10.05 7.70 0.98
C ILE A 181 11.39 7.07 0.60
N PHE A 182 11.60 5.77 0.80
CA PHE A 182 12.85 5.08 0.40
C PHE A 182 13.09 5.14 -1.11
N VAL A 183 12.05 5.05 -1.92
CA VAL A 183 12.16 5.23 -3.37
C VAL A 183 12.76 6.60 -3.72
N PHE A 184 12.33 7.67 -3.07
CA PHE A 184 12.84 9.01 -3.32
C PHE A 184 14.22 9.28 -2.67
N ILE A 185 14.54 8.62 -1.55
CA ILE A 185 15.83 8.75 -0.84
C ILE A 185 16.93 7.84 -1.41
N SER A 186 16.64 7.00 -2.38
CA SER A 186 17.56 5.94 -2.90
C SER A 186 18.99 6.39 -3.24
N SER A 187 19.26 7.70 -3.37
CA SER A 187 20.60 8.25 -3.58
C SER A 187 21.20 8.78 -2.27
N PRO A 188 22.36 8.24 -1.83
CA PRO A 188 23.05 8.67 -0.61
C PRO A 188 23.39 10.16 -0.56
N TYR A 189 23.60 10.81 -1.72
CA TYR A 189 23.86 12.26 -1.83
C TYR A 189 22.79 13.15 -1.19
N LEU A 190 21.57 12.63 -0.98
CA LEU A 190 20.49 13.41 -0.40
C LEU A 190 20.60 13.56 1.11
N TYR A 191 21.29 12.68 1.81
CA TYR A 191 21.28 12.64 3.28
C TYR A 191 22.65 12.49 3.93
N HIS A 192 23.69 12.03 3.22
CA HIS A 192 24.99 11.71 3.84
C HIS A 192 25.79 12.92 4.32
N ASN A 193 25.41 14.13 3.92
CA ASN A 193 26.16 15.35 4.26
C ASN A 193 25.92 15.84 5.70
N TRP A 194 24.81 15.42 6.33
CA TRP A 194 24.41 15.91 7.64
C TRP A 194 23.86 14.78 8.52
N LEU A 195 24.37 14.67 9.73
CA LEU A 195 23.92 13.67 10.73
C LEU A 195 22.40 13.75 11.00
N ALA A 196 21.83 14.95 10.93
CA ALA A 196 20.38 15.15 11.09
C ALA A 196 19.57 14.48 9.96
N LEU A 197 20.08 14.44 8.74
CA LEU A 197 19.43 13.76 7.62
C LEU A 197 19.59 12.24 7.70
N GLU A 198 20.76 11.77 8.15
CA GLU A 198 20.95 10.35 8.45
C GLU A 198 20.00 9.87 9.56
N TRP A 199 19.79 10.72 10.59
CA TRP A 199 18.76 10.46 11.62
C TRP A 199 17.37 10.30 11.00
N CYS A 200 16.97 11.18 10.06
CA CYS A 200 15.66 11.06 9.40
C CYS A 200 15.54 9.71 8.66
N VAL A 201 16.58 9.29 7.94
CA VAL A 201 16.60 7.99 7.26
C VAL A 201 16.49 6.83 8.25
N ALA A 202 17.21 6.92 9.38
CA ALA A 202 17.13 5.93 10.45
C ALA A 202 15.71 5.86 11.05
N VAL A 203 15.04 6.99 11.24
CA VAL A 203 13.63 7.06 11.69
C VAL A 203 12.71 6.34 10.72
N TYR A 204 12.81 6.63 9.41
CA TYR A 204 11.98 5.97 8.39
C TYR A 204 12.21 4.45 8.38
N ALA A 205 13.47 4.02 8.44
CA ALA A 205 13.82 2.60 8.48
C ALA A 205 13.30 1.91 9.75
N LEU A 206 13.50 2.51 10.91
CA LEU A 206 13.07 1.96 12.19
C LEU A 206 11.54 1.80 12.23
N CYS A 207 10.80 2.85 11.90
CA CYS A 207 9.34 2.79 11.90
C CYS A 207 8.80 1.77 10.90
N PHE A 208 9.42 1.63 9.71
CA PHE A 208 9.06 0.61 8.73
C PHE A 208 9.30 -0.81 9.28
N VAL A 209 10.49 -1.06 9.84
CA VAL A 209 10.87 -2.37 10.42
C VAL A 209 9.99 -2.74 11.60
N LEU A 210 9.47 -1.77 12.34
CA LEU A 210 8.53 -2.01 13.44
C LEU A 210 7.09 -2.22 12.95
N ALA A 211 6.66 -1.53 11.88
CA ALA A 211 5.31 -1.62 11.34
C ALA A 211 5.10 -2.88 10.45
N ALA A 212 6.06 -3.25 9.61
CA ALA A 212 5.93 -4.38 8.70
C ALA A 212 5.65 -5.72 9.40
N PRO A 213 6.31 -6.08 10.52
CA PRO A 213 5.99 -7.31 11.26
C PRO A 213 4.56 -7.35 11.78
N THR A 214 3.92 -6.24 12.12
CA THR A 214 2.52 -6.24 12.57
C THR A 214 1.58 -6.74 11.48
N ILE A 215 1.84 -6.37 10.22
CA ILE A 215 1.09 -6.85 9.06
C ILE A 215 1.37 -8.34 8.84
N LEU A 216 2.64 -8.76 8.88
CA LEU A 216 3.03 -10.15 8.69
C LEU A 216 2.45 -11.07 9.76
N LEU A 217 2.44 -10.66 11.04
CA LEU A 217 1.83 -11.42 12.13
C LEU A 217 0.33 -11.60 11.93
N ASN A 218 -0.36 -10.57 11.42
CA ASN A 218 -1.79 -10.67 11.12
C ASN A 218 -2.07 -11.51 9.87
N LEU A 219 -1.21 -11.47 8.86
CA LEU A 219 -1.31 -12.33 7.69
C LEU A 219 -1.01 -13.81 8.03
N GLY A 220 -0.04 -14.05 8.93
CA GLY A 220 0.33 -15.40 9.40
C GLY A 220 -0.55 -15.95 10.53
N HIS A 221 -1.53 -15.16 11.03
CA HIS A 221 -2.34 -15.54 12.20
C HIS A 221 -1.52 -15.84 13.47
N CYS A 222 -0.35 -15.20 13.62
CA CYS A 222 0.62 -15.44 14.70
C CYS A 222 0.55 -14.39 15.83
N THR A 223 -0.53 -13.63 15.92
CA THR A 223 -0.71 -12.56 16.93
C THR A 223 -0.66 -13.07 18.37
N ASN A 224 -1.01 -14.34 18.61
CA ASN A 224 -0.98 -15.00 19.92
C ASN A 224 0.45 -15.30 20.43
N MET A 225 1.47 -15.14 19.59
CA MET A 225 2.87 -15.35 20.01
C MET A 225 3.47 -14.16 20.75
N LEU A 226 2.78 -13.01 20.76
CA LEU A 226 3.26 -11.82 21.47
C LEU A 226 3.06 -11.96 22.99
N PRO A 227 4.09 -11.66 23.81
CA PRO A 227 4.01 -11.72 25.28
C PRO A 227 3.20 -10.59 25.88
N ILE A 228 2.83 -9.57 25.07
CA ILE A 228 2.09 -8.36 25.48
C ILE A 228 0.73 -8.35 24.78
N PRO A 229 -0.33 -7.80 25.39
CA PRO A 229 -1.60 -7.59 24.72
C PRO A 229 -1.40 -6.83 23.40
N PHE A 230 -1.88 -7.41 22.29
CA PHE A 230 -1.63 -6.89 20.94
C PHE A 230 -2.02 -5.41 20.79
N HIS A 231 -3.14 -4.98 21.37
CA HIS A 231 -3.59 -3.59 21.32
C HIS A 231 -2.68 -2.62 22.07
N SER A 232 -2.15 -3.02 23.23
CA SER A 232 -1.20 -2.19 23.98
C SER A 232 0.15 -2.07 23.25
N PHE A 233 0.58 -3.14 22.60
CA PHE A 233 1.77 -3.12 21.75
C PHE A 233 1.60 -2.14 20.58
N LEU A 234 0.46 -2.17 19.88
CA LEU A 234 0.17 -1.25 18.79
C LEU A 234 0.14 0.21 19.24
N LEU A 235 -0.46 0.49 20.40
CA LEU A 235 -0.49 1.83 20.99
C LEU A 235 0.91 2.37 21.24
N GLY A 236 1.77 1.57 21.89
CA GLY A 236 3.17 1.94 22.15
C GLY A 236 3.96 2.18 20.85
N LEU A 237 3.75 1.33 19.86
CA LEU A 237 4.38 1.46 18.54
C LEU A 237 3.94 2.75 17.82
N ALA A 238 2.64 3.04 17.80
CA ALA A 238 2.09 4.25 17.18
C ALA A 238 2.63 5.52 17.87
N LEU A 239 2.66 5.54 19.22
CA LEU A 239 3.21 6.67 19.98
C LEU A 239 4.70 6.92 19.65
N LEU A 240 5.51 5.86 19.64
CA LEU A 240 6.92 5.95 19.28
C LEU A 240 7.09 6.50 17.86
N SER A 241 6.33 5.99 16.91
CA SER A 241 6.39 6.41 15.51
C SER A 241 5.98 7.87 15.32
N VAL A 242 4.94 8.34 16.01
CA VAL A 242 4.53 9.77 15.99
C VAL A 242 5.67 10.67 16.47
N LEU A 243 6.31 10.33 17.61
CA LEU A 243 7.41 11.12 18.15
C LEU A 243 8.60 11.16 17.18
N LEU A 244 8.98 10.03 16.62
CA LEU A 244 10.08 9.93 15.67
C LEU A 244 9.79 10.69 14.37
N TYR A 245 8.61 10.49 13.77
CA TYR A 245 8.23 11.21 12.54
C TYR A 245 8.07 12.72 12.75
N ALA A 246 7.67 13.17 13.96
CA ALA A 246 7.64 14.59 14.29
C ALA A 246 9.06 15.20 14.23
N THR A 247 10.09 14.50 14.74
CA THR A 247 11.49 14.97 14.61
C THR A 247 11.94 15.02 13.14
N ALA A 248 11.59 13.98 12.35
CA ALA A 248 11.96 13.92 10.94
C ALA A 248 11.27 15.01 10.12
N LEU A 249 9.99 15.34 10.41
CA LEU A 249 9.24 16.40 9.73
C LEU A 249 9.85 17.79 9.94
N VAL A 250 10.50 18.02 11.07
CA VAL A 250 11.21 19.29 11.35
C VAL A 250 12.61 19.26 10.74
N LEU A 251 13.37 18.21 10.99
CA LEU A 251 14.78 18.14 10.60
C LEU A 251 14.97 18.04 9.09
N TRP A 252 14.17 17.24 8.40
CA TRP A 252 14.34 17.04 6.96
C TRP A 252 14.21 18.35 6.16
N PRO A 253 13.11 19.15 6.25
CA PRO A 253 13.01 20.40 5.52
C PRO A 253 14.00 21.45 6.00
N LEU A 254 14.32 21.49 7.31
CA LEU A 254 15.27 22.43 7.87
C LEU A 254 16.66 22.30 7.23
N TYR A 255 17.16 21.07 7.09
CA TYR A 255 18.49 20.80 6.52
C TYR A 255 18.50 20.71 5.00
N GLN A 256 17.34 20.51 4.35
CA GLN A 256 17.24 20.39 2.89
C GLN A 256 16.96 21.71 2.17
N PHE A 257 16.32 22.69 2.83
CA PHE A 257 15.85 23.92 2.20
C PHE A 257 16.36 25.22 2.86
N ASN A 258 17.14 25.13 3.95
CA ASN A 258 17.68 26.31 4.62
C ASN A 258 19.04 26.65 4.04
N GLU A 259 19.19 27.91 3.57
CA GLU A 259 20.42 28.43 2.96
C GLU A 259 21.62 28.43 3.92
N ASN A 260 21.38 28.55 5.24
CA ASN A 260 22.43 28.51 6.25
C ASN A 260 23.21 27.20 6.32
N TYR A 261 22.64 26.12 5.78
CA TYR A 261 23.27 24.78 5.74
C TYR A 261 23.86 24.43 4.36
N GLY A 262 24.05 25.45 3.47
CA GLY A 262 24.72 25.27 2.18
C GLY A 262 23.87 24.54 1.13
N VAL A 263 22.57 24.46 1.33
CA VAL A 263 21.64 23.82 0.41
C VAL A 263 20.85 24.88 -0.36
N GLN A 264 20.44 24.54 -1.58
CA GLN A 264 19.71 25.43 -2.48
C GLN A 264 18.38 25.86 -1.88
N SER A 265 18.14 27.19 -1.86
CA SER A 265 16.88 27.77 -1.40
C SER A 265 15.68 27.31 -2.22
N TRP A 266 14.47 27.61 -1.72
CA TRP A 266 13.21 27.39 -2.45
C TRP A 266 13.20 28.01 -3.86
N GLN A 267 13.96 29.08 -4.06
CA GLN A 267 14.09 29.80 -5.34
C GLN A 267 15.02 29.09 -6.35
N ALA A 268 15.82 28.15 -5.90
CA ALA A 268 16.83 27.48 -6.73
C ALA A 268 16.28 26.27 -7.53
N ARG A 269 14.96 26.07 -7.57
CA ARG A 269 14.33 24.98 -8.35
C ARG A 269 14.77 25.01 -9.81
N ASP A 270 14.73 26.18 -10.43
CA ASP A 270 15.01 26.33 -11.87
C ASP A 270 16.46 25.99 -12.22
N VAL A 271 17.41 26.27 -11.32
CA VAL A 271 18.83 25.99 -11.53
C VAL A 271 19.14 24.49 -11.36
N SER A 272 18.58 23.83 -10.34
CA SER A 272 18.84 22.41 -10.08
C SER A 272 18.06 21.46 -11.00
N CYS A 273 17.01 21.96 -11.66
CA CYS A 273 16.18 21.22 -12.60
C CYS A 273 16.49 21.53 -14.08
N SER A 274 17.50 22.34 -14.31
CA SER A 274 17.94 22.76 -15.66
C SER A 274 18.60 21.62 -16.47
N ASP A 275 19.10 20.58 -15.81
CA ASP A 275 19.69 19.44 -16.48
C ASP A 275 18.59 18.61 -17.15
N ARG A 276 18.47 18.83 -18.47
CA ARG A 276 17.50 18.23 -19.40
C ARG A 276 17.59 16.70 -19.54
N ASN A 277 17.80 15.97 -18.47
CA ASN A 277 17.73 14.52 -18.56
C ASN A 277 16.28 14.06 -18.26
N PRO A 278 15.48 13.67 -19.28
CA PRO A 278 14.06 13.35 -19.11
C PRO A 278 13.80 12.11 -18.25
N TYR A 279 14.85 11.42 -17.82
CA TYR A 279 14.75 10.18 -17.05
C TYR A 279 15.12 10.37 -15.57
N LEU A 280 15.55 11.57 -15.16
CA LEU A 280 15.94 11.86 -13.79
C LEU A 280 14.96 12.87 -13.16
N VAL A 281 14.31 12.45 -12.09
CA VAL A 281 13.52 13.37 -11.27
C VAL A 281 14.45 14.39 -10.64
N CYS A 282 14.09 15.67 -10.75
CA CYS A 282 14.82 16.77 -10.17
C CYS A 282 15.11 16.53 -8.68
N ILE A 283 16.33 16.85 -8.23
CA ILE A 283 16.75 16.66 -6.83
C ILE A 283 15.85 17.46 -5.89
N TRP A 284 15.48 18.67 -6.27
CA TRP A 284 14.57 19.51 -5.51
C TRP A 284 13.18 18.88 -5.35
N ASP A 285 12.61 18.35 -6.43
CA ASP A 285 11.31 17.67 -6.41
C ASP A 285 11.35 16.41 -5.54
N ARG A 286 12.48 15.67 -5.52
CA ARG A 286 12.69 14.50 -4.65
C ARG A 286 12.71 14.90 -3.17
N ARG A 287 13.40 15.99 -2.81
CA ARG A 287 13.45 16.51 -1.44
C ARG A 287 12.07 16.95 -0.96
N LEU A 288 11.33 17.64 -1.83
CA LEU A 288 9.95 18.08 -1.55
C LEU A 288 9.01 16.88 -1.39
N ALA A 289 9.10 15.89 -2.27
CA ALA A 289 8.30 14.67 -2.17
C ALA A 289 8.51 13.96 -0.83
N VAL A 290 9.75 13.82 -0.37
CA VAL A 290 10.05 13.24 0.95
C VAL A 290 9.43 14.07 2.08
N THR A 291 9.49 15.40 2.01
CA THR A 291 8.86 16.27 3.02
C THR A 291 7.35 16.04 3.09
N ILE A 292 6.68 16.04 1.93
CA ILE A 292 5.22 15.82 1.85
C ILE A 292 4.87 14.41 2.35
N LEU A 293 5.58 13.39 1.91
CA LEU A 293 5.35 12.01 2.33
C LEU A 293 5.59 11.82 3.83
N THR A 294 6.59 12.50 4.41
CA THR A 294 6.84 12.48 5.86
C THR A 294 5.66 13.09 6.61
N ALA A 295 5.10 14.21 6.14
CA ALA A 295 3.91 14.82 6.73
C ALA A 295 2.68 13.90 6.62
N VAL A 296 2.45 13.31 5.45
CA VAL A 296 1.35 12.35 5.23
C VAL A 296 1.48 11.15 6.16
N ASN A 297 2.70 10.60 6.30
CA ASN A 297 2.91 9.44 7.16
C ASN A 297 2.78 9.77 8.66
N LEU A 298 3.19 10.97 9.07
CA LEU A 298 2.94 11.45 10.44
C LEU A 298 1.43 11.54 10.72
N LEU A 299 0.63 12.07 9.78
CA LEU A 299 -0.83 12.11 9.92
C LEU A 299 -1.44 10.71 10.02
N ALA A 300 -0.94 9.75 9.24
CA ALA A 300 -1.38 8.36 9.33
C ALA A 300 -1.07 7.76 10.71
N TYR A 301 0.14 7.96 11.24
CA TYR A 301 0.53 7.50 12.58
C TYR A 301 -0.27 8.19 13.70
N VAL A 302 -0.61 9.47 13.56
CA VAL A 302 -1.49 10.19 14.51
C VAL A 302 -2.89 9.58 14.48
N GLY A 303 -3.43 9.30 13.29
CA GLY A 303 -4.72 8.61 13.15
C GLY A 303 -4.72 7.23 13.80
N ASP A 304 -3.67 6.43 13.58
CA ASP A 304 -3.51 5.13 14.21
C ASP A 304 -3.36 5.22 15.73
N LEU A 305 -2.60 6.21 16.23
CA LEU A 305 -2.45 6.47 17.67
C LEU A 305 -3.79 6.79 18.31
N VAL A 306 -4.58 7.69 17.74
CA VAL A 306 -5.92 8.07 18.26
C VAL A 306 -6.83 6.86 18.29
N TYR A 307 -6.87 6.08 17.22
CA TYR A 307 -7.71 4.89 17.13
C TYR A 307 -7.27 3.80 18.12
N SER A 308 -5.97 3.54 18.22
CA SER A 308 -5.41 2.56 19.17
C SER A 308 -5.64 2.97 20.61
N ALA A 309 -5.52 4.27 20.94
CA ALA A 309 -5.86 4.80 22.26
C ALA A 309 -7.34 4.61 22.58
N HIS A 310 -8.23 4.90 21.62
CA HIS A 310 -9.67 4.69 21.81
C HIS A 310 -10.00 3.22 22.09
N LEU A 311 -9.34 2.28 21.40
CA LEU A 311 -9.53 0.84 21.64
C LEU A 311 -9.07 0.40 23.02
N VAL A 312 -7.96 0.95 23.52
CA VAL A 312 -7.39 0.57 24.83
C VAL A 312 -8.15 1.20 26.00
N PHE A 313 -8.58 2.47 25.87
CA PHE A 313 -9.15 3.22 26.99
C PHE A 313 -10.68 3.22 27.04
N VAL A 314 -11.38 3.01 25.92
CA VAL A 314 -12.84 3.12 25.85
C VAL A 314 -13.53 1.75 25.80
N LYS A 315 -12.86 0.71 25.33
CA LYS A 315 -13.40 -0.67 25.26
C LYS A 315 -12.99 -1.57 26.43
N VAL A 316 -12.40 -1.02 27.48
CA VAL A 316 -12.15 -1.75 28.75
C VAL A 316 -13.39 -1.78 29.62
#